data_c490045888c2869b61bbb644485ecd5a
#
_entry.id   c490045888c2869b61bbb644485ecd5a
#
_cell.length_a   1.000
_cell.length_b   1.000
_cell.length_c   1.000
_cell.angle_alpha   90.00
_cell.angle_beta   90.00
_cell.angle_gamma   90.00
#
_symmetry.space_group_name_H-M   'P 1'
#
loop_
_entity.id
_entity.type
_entity.pdbx_description
1 polymer ?
#
loop_
_entity_poly.entity_id
_entity_poly.type
_entity_poly.pdbx_seq_one_letter_code
_entity_poly.pdbx_strand_id
1 'polypeptide(L)'
;MPWVNQEMCSGCGICIDECPVEVITFNEMNKAQIDEELCIRCAKCHDVCPEEAVRHDGEKIPEQVKENIKKAGKFLKYYDTSAEQQAFMERMIRFFNKERKVTELTIEKLKALKDDMTGSAASDL
;
A
#
# COMPACT_ATOMS: atom_id res chain seq x y z
N MET A 1 2.09 -2.21 4.44
CA MET A 1 3.25 -2.52 3.59
C MET A 1 4.29 -1.42 3.73
N PRO A 2 5.55 -1.72 3.98
CA PRO A 2 6.56 -0.67 4.11
C PRO A 2 6.87 0.00 2.76
N TRP A 3 7.26 1.25 2.83
CA TRP A 3 7.72 2.03 1.69
C TRP A 3 8.94 2.84 2.12
N VAL A 4 9.76 3.22 1.17
CA VAL A 4 11.00 3.94 1.45
C VAL A 4 10.82 5.43 1.17
N ASN A 5 11.01 6.25 2.21
CA ASN A 5 11.03 7.70 2.06
C ASN A 5 12.36 8.10 1.39
N GLN A 6 12.27 8.59 0.16
CA GLN A 6 13.44 8.89 -0.66
C GLN A 6 14.31 10.00 -0.11
N GLU A 7 13.74 10.93 0.61
CA GLU A 7 14.49 12.02 1.24
C GLU A 7 15.30 11.54 2.44
N MET A 8 14.79 10.57 3.17
CA MET A 8 15.43 10.03 4.37
C MET A 8 16.42 8.91 4.06
N CYS A 9 16.26 8.22 2.93
CA CYS A 9 17.14 7.11 2.54
C CYS A 9 18.53 7.61 2.19
N SER A 10 19.54 7.03 2.83
CA SER A 10 20.94 7.37 2.55
C SER A 10 21.59 6.47 1.50
N GLY A 11 20.89 5.43 1.03
CA GLY A 11 21.45 4.49 0.06
C GLY A 11 22.41 3.46 0.67
N CYS A 12 22.30 3.20 1.97
CA CYS A 12 23.24 2.30 2.67
C CYS A 12 23.10 0.82 2.25
N GLY A 13 21.94 0.42 1.71
CA GLY A 13 21.73 -0.95 1.23
C GLY A 13 21.47 -2.01 2.29
N ILE A 14 21.42 -1.67 3.55
CA ILE A 14 21.21 -2.64 4.64
C ILE A 14 19.86 -3.36 4.47
N CYS A 15 18.79 -2.61 4.12
CA CYS A 15 17.48 -3.19 3.91
C CYS A 15 17.46 -4.20 2.75
N ILE A 16 18.26 -3.96 1.72
CA ILE A 16 18.37 -4.84 0.56
C ILE A 16 18.92 -6.21 0.98
N ASP A 17 19.97 -6.20 1.79
CA ASP A 17 20.61 -7.42 2.28
C ASP A 17 19.71 -8.22 3.23
N GLU A 18 18.84 -7.53 3.97
CA GLU A 18 17.97 -8.16 4.96
C GLU A 18 16.63 -8.67 4.37
N CYS A 19 16.30 -8.28 3.15
CA CYS A 19 15.04 -8.71 2.54
C CYS A 19 15.07 -10.21 2.18
N PRO A 20 14.23 -11.04 2.83
CA PRO A 20 14.29 -12.49 2.61
C PRO A 20 13.82 -12.94 1.23
N VAL A 21 13.08 -12.08 0.51
CA VAL A 21 12.57 -12.39 -0.83
C VAL A 21 13.18 -11.51 -1.91
N GLU A 22 14.18 -10.72 -1.56
CA GLU A 22 14.97 -9.92 -2.50
C GLU A 22 14.15 -8.99 -3.41
N VAL A 23 13.16 -8.30 -2.83
CA VAL A 23 12.29 -7.40 -3.58
C VAL A 23 12.63 -5.92 -3.39
N ILE A 24 13.75 -5.63 -2.76
CA ILE A 24 14.24 -4.25 -2.57
C ILE A 24 15.46 -4.05 -3.48
N THR A 25 15.42 -3.01 -4.29
CA THR A 25 16.49 -2.67 -5.22
C THR A 25 16.84 -1.19 -5.12
N PHE A 26 18.00 -0.82 -5.65
CA PHE A 26 18.34 0.60 -5.79
C PHE A 26 17.65 1.19 -7.02
N ASN A 27 17.15 2.41 -6.88
CA ASN A 27 16.63 3.17 -8.01
C ASN A 27 17.75 3.98 -8.68
N GLU A 28 17.39 4.81 -9.67
CA GLU A 28 18.36 5.64 -10.40
C GLU A 28 19.12 6.63 -9.53
N MET A 29 18.56 7.00 -8.38
CA MET A 29 19.18 7.93 -7.43
C MET A 29 19.98 7.21 -6.34
N ASN A 30 20.24 5.91 -6.51
CA ASN A 30 20.92 5.06 -5.53
C ASN A 30 20.22 5.00 -4.17
N LYS A 31 18.91 5.06 -4.19
CA LYS A 31 18.08 4.93 -3.01
C LYS A 31 17.25 3.65 -3.12
N ALA A 32 16.89 3.07 -1.99
CA ALA A 32 16.14 1.83 -1.97
C ALA A 32 14.69 2.06 -2.44
N GLN A 33 14.15 1.06 -3.13
CA GLN A 33 12.72 1.00 -3.46
C GLN A 33 12.24 -0.43 -3.29
N ILE A 34 11.01 -0.58 -2.83
CA ILE A 34 10.41 -1.88 -2.55
C ILE A 34 9.39 -2.20 -3.64
N ASP A 35 9.47 -3.42 -4.20
CA ASP A 35 8.43 -3.93 -5.09
C ASP A 35 7.23 -4.34 -4.22
N GLU A 36 6.21 -3.50 -4.21
CA GLU A 36 5.06 -3.66 -3.33
C GLU A 36 4.23 -4.91 -3.66
N GLU A 37 4.23 -5.36 -4.90
CA GLU A 37 3.48 -6.55 -5.32
C GLU A 37 4.10 -7.83 -4.79
N LEU A 38 5.42 -7.87 -4.69
CA LEU A 38 6.16 -9.07 -4.29
C LEU A 38 6.55 -9.06 -2.81
N CYS A 39 6.37 -7.94 -2.13
CA CYS A 39 6.72 -7.80 -0.71
C CYS A 39 5.84 -8.68 0.18
N ILE A 40 6.48 -9.47 1.04
CA ILE A 40 5.79 -10.38 1.98
C ILE A 40 5.43 -9.72 3.32
N ARG A 41 5.69 -8.44 3.46
CA ARG A 41 5.31 -7.65 4.64
C ARG A 41 5.94 -8.10 5.96
N CYS A 42 7.18 -8.58 5.93
CA CYS A 42 7.88 -9.04 7.14
C CYS A 42 8.41 -7.90 8.01
N ALA A 43 8.52 -6.70 7.47
CA ALA A 43 8.99 -5.49 8.13
C ALA A 43 10.47 -5.50 8.59
N LYS A 44 11.27 -6.46 8.16
CA LYS A 44 12.70 -6.49 8.51
C LYS A 44 13.44 -5.25 8.03
N CYS A 45 13.10 -4.76 6.83
CA CYS A 45 13.70 -3.54 6.28
C CYS A 45 13.43 -2.32 7.16
N HIS A 46 12.24 -2.23 7.74
CA HIS A 46 11.91 -1.16 8.67
C HIS A 46 12.78 -1.23 9.94
N ASP A 47 12.96 -2.43 10.48
CA ASP A 47 13.68 -2.63 11.74
C ASP A 47 15.18 -2.33 11.62
N VAL A 48 15.78 -2.55 10.45
CA VAL A 48 17.22 -2.42 10.26
C VAL A 48 17.66 -1.09 9.67
N CYS A 49 16.74 -0.25 9.20
CA CYS A 49 17.12 1.01 8.56
C CYS A 49 17.64 2.02 9.59
N PRO A 50 18.94 2.43 9.52
CA PRO A 50 19.50 3.37 10.50
C PRO A 50 18.95 4.78 10.35
N GLU A 51 18.45 5.14 9.17
CA GLU A 51 17.89 6.47 8.88
C GLU A 51 16.38 6.53 9.10
N GLU A 52 15.77 5.43 9.53
CA GLU A 52 14.32 5.30 9.67
C GLU A 52 13.55 5.70 8.41
N ALA A 53 14.15 5.43 7.24
CA ALA A 53 13.58 5.78 5.95
C ALA A 53 12.49 4.81 5.49
N VAL A 54 12.47 3.60 6.04
CA VAL A 54 11.44 2.61 5.71
C VAL A 54 10.25 2.83 6.62
N ARG A 55 9.15 3.31 6.04
CA ARG A 55 7.98 3.80 6.75
C ARG A 55 6.78 2.88 6.53
N HIS A 56 5.72 3.07 7.32
CA HIS A 56 4.48 2.30 7.23
C HIS A 56 3.47 2.94 6.29
N ASP A 57 2.61 2.12 5.69
CA ASP A 57 1.56 2.52 4.74
C ASP A 57 0.62 3.60 5.27
N GLY A 58 0.31 3.54 6.55
CA GLY A 58 -0.64 4.48 7.14
C GLY A 58 -0.27 5.94 6.93
N GLU A 59 1.02 6.22 6.78
CA GLU A 59 1.51 7.58 6.54
C GLU A 59 1.14 8.09 5.15
N LYS A 60 0.81 7.19 4.22
CA LYS A 60 0.45 7.55 2.83
C LYS A 60 -1.04 7.74 2.62
N ILE A 61 -1.87 7.54 3.64
CA ILE A 61 -3.32 7.68 3.49
C ILE A 61 -3.72 9.04 2.87
N PRO A 62 -3.23 10.19 3.39
CA PRO A 62 -3.61 11.47 2.78
C PRO A 62 -3.18 11.62 1.33
N GLU A 63 -2.00 11.12 0.97
CA GLU A 63 -1.50 11.15 -0.40
C GLU A 63 -2.35 10.32 -1.33
N GLN A 64 -2.73 9.12 -0.91
CA GLN A 64 -3.57 8.23 -1.72
C GLN A 64 -4.95 8.84 -1.96
N VAL A 65 -5.51 9.50 -0.96
CA VAL A 65 -6.78 10.22 -1.13
C VAL A 65 -6.62 11.31 -2.19
N LYS A 66 -5.55 12.10 -2.12
CA LYS A 66 -5.26 13.16 -3.11
C LYS A 66 -5.12 12.60 -4.52
N GLU A 67 -4.42 11.49 -4.68
CA GLU A 67 -4.23 10.84 -5.96
C GLU A 67 -5.54 10.36 -6.55
N ASN A 68 -6.40 9.77 -5.72
CA ASN A 68 -7.73 9.33 -6.14
C ASN A 68 -8.59 10.49 -6.62
N ILE A 69 -8.57 11.62 -5.91
CA ILE A 69 -9.32 12.82 -6.28
C ILE A 69 -8.78 13.43 -7.56
N LYS A 70 -7.45 13.46 -7.71
CA LYS A 70 -6.80 13.95 -8.92
C LYS A 70 -7.19 13.13 -10.16
N LYS A 71 -7.22 11.80 -10.02
CA LYS A 71 -7.65 10.88 -11.08
C LYS A 71 -9.12 11.13 -11.46
N ALA A 72 -10.00 11.25 -10.47
CA ALA A 72 -11.40 11.53 -10.70
C ALA A 72 -11.57 12.86 -11.46
N GLY A 73 -10.79 13.88 -11.07
CA GLY A 73 -10.80 15.17 -11.75
C GLY A 73 -10.38 15.07 -13.21
N LYS A 74 -9.41 14.22 -13.53
CA LYS A 74 -9.00 13.99 -14.92
C LYS A 74 -10.11 13.33 -15.73
N PHE A 75 -10.83 12.39 -15.14
CA PHE A 75 -11.91 11.69 -15.83
C PHE A 75 -13.13 12.56 -16.05
N LEU A 76 -13.37 13.56 -15.20
CA LEU A 76 -14.47 14.51 -15.37
C LEU A 76 -14.42 15.24 -16.70
N LYS A 77 -13.24 15.42 -17.27
CA LYS A 77 -13.05 16.10 -18.56
C LYS A 77 -13.72 15.39 -19.73
N TYR A 78 -14.03 14.11 -19.58
CA TYR A 78 -14.69 13.33 -20.62
C TYR A 78 -16.22 13.51 -20.63
N TYR A 79 -16.76 14.26 -19.68
CA TYR A 79 -18.20 14.47 -19.53
C TYR A 79 -18.53 15.95 -19.72
N ASP A 80 -19.46 16.23 -20.63
CA ASP A 80 -19.74 17.61 -21.07
C ASP A 80 -20.78 18.33 -20.23
N THR A 81 -21.71 17.60 -19.62
CA THR A 81 -22.80 18.20 -18.85
C THR A 81 -22.64 18.01 -17.36
N SER A 82 -23.24 18.91 -16.58
CA SER A 82 -23.24 18.80 -15.12
C SER A 82 -23.92 17.51 -14.66
N ALA A 83 -25.00 17.10 -15.31
CA ALA A 83 -25.71 15.86 -14.99
C ALA A 83 -24.82 14.64 -15.21
N GLU A 84 -24.09 14.60 -16.32
CA GLU A 84 -23.15 13.50 -16.61
C GLU A 84 -22.01 13.46 -15.61
N GLN A 85 -21.48 14.62 -15.24
CA GLN A 85 -20.39 14.72 -14.26
C GLN A 85 -20.83 14.23 -12.88
N GLN A 86 -22.03 14.60 -12.45
CA GLN A 86 -22.59 14.13 -11.19
C GLN A 86 -22.82 12.61 -11.20
N ALA A 87 -23.34 12.09 -12.31
CA ALA A 87 -23.53 10.65 -12.47
C ALA A 87 -22.20 9.89 -12.41
N PHE A 88 -21.15 10.45 -13.01
CA PHE A 88 -19.82 9.89 -12.91
C PHE A 88 -19.32 9.87 -11.46
N MET A 89 -19.49 10.95 -10.74
CA MET A 89 -19.08 11.03 -9.33
C MET A 89 -19.81 9.98 -8.48
N GLU A 90 -21.11 9.77 -8.73
CA GLU A 90 -21.85 8.71 -8.03
C GLU A 90 -21.30 7.32 -8.35
N ARG A 91 -20.90 7.08 -9.61
CA ARG A 91 -20.26 5.81 -9.97
C ARG A 91 -18.93 5.63 -9.27
N MET A 92 -18.15 6.69 -9.12
CA MET A 92 -16.89 6.64 -8.38
C MET A 92 -17.11 6.34 -6.90
N ILE A 93 -18.12 6.95 -6.30
CA ILE A 93 -18.49 6.67 -4.90
C ILE A 93 -18.87 5.20 -4.75
N ARG A 94 -19.67 4.65 -5.65
CA ARG A 94 -20.04 3.23 -5.63
C ARG A 94 -18.83 2.33 -5.79
N PHE A 95 -17.88 2.71 -6.67
CA PHE A 95 -16.63 1.96 -6.84
C PHE A 95 -15.86 1.89 -5.53
N PHE A 96 -15.66 3.02 -4.85
CA PHE A 96 -14.92 3.03 -3.60
C PHE A 96 -15.69 2.38 -2.44
N ASN A 97 -17.00 2.43 -2.46
CA ASN A 97 -17.81 1.68 -1.48
C ASN A 97 -17.64 0.18 -1.66
N LYS A 98 -17.54 -0.29 -2.91
CA LYS A 98 -17.24 -1.70 -3.20
C LYS A 98 -15.84 -2.07 -2.71
N GLU A 99 -14.85 -1.21 -2.99
CA GLU A 99 -13.47 -1.42 -2.52
C GLU A 99 -13.40 -1.50 -1.00
N ARG A 100 -14.11 -0.61 -0.32
CA ARG A 100 -14.20 -0.61 1.14
C ARG A 100 -14.80 -1.92 1.65
N LYS A 101 -15.85 -2.41 1.01
CA LYS A 101 -16.51 -3.66 1.41
C LYS A 101 -15.59 -4.86 1.21
N VAL A 102 -14.87 -4.91 0.11
CA VAL A 102 -13.87 -5.95 -0.15
C VAL A 102 -12.82 -5.95 0.96
N THR A 103 -12.30 -4.77 1.29
CA THR A 103 -11.27 -4.63 2.33
C THR A 103 -11.81 -5.05 3.69
N GLU A 104 -13.00 -4.61 4.05
CA GLU A 104 -13.66 -4.94 5.31
C GLU A 104 -13.82 -6.45 5.48
N LEU A 105 -14.35 -7.11 4.46
CA LEU A 105 -14.55 -8.57 4.49
C LEU A 105 -13.23 -9.33 4.50
N THR A 106 -12.23 -8.81 3.80
CA THR A 106 -10.89 -9.39 3.81
C THR A 106 -10.28 -9.33 5.21
N ILE A 107 -10.42 -8.20 5.89
CA ILE A 107 -9.93 -8.03 7.27
C ILE A 107 -10.62 -9.04 8.20
N GLU A 108 -11.93 -9.21 8.09
CA GLU A 108 -12.67 -10.15 8.90
C GLU A 108 -12.17 -11.59 8.72
N LYS A 109 -11.91 -11.99 7.48
CA LYS A 109 -11.37 -13.31 7.18
C LYS A 109 -9.94 -13.49 7.67
N LEU A 110 -9.12 -12.46 7.55
CA LEU A 110 -7.75 -12.50 8.08
C LEU A 110 -7.75 -12.64 9.60
N LYS A 111 -8.63 -11.93 10.28
CA LYS A 111 -8.77 -12.05 11.74
C LYS A 111 -9.18 -13.47 12.15
N ALA A 112 -10.14 -14.06 11.41
CA ALA A 112 -10.57 -15.43 11.67
C ALA A 112 -9.43 -16.44 11.48
N LEU A 113 -8.66 -16.27 10.39
CA LEU A 113 -7.49 -17.12 10.14
C LEU A 113 -6.43 -16.96 11.24
N LYS A 114 -6.18 -15.73 11.66
CA LYS A 114 -5.23 -15.45 12.74
C LYS A 114 -5.67 -16.13 14.04
N ASP A 115 -6.94 -16.05 14.38
CA ASP A 115 -7.48 -16.67 15.59
C ASP A 115 -7.36 -18.19 15.53
N ASP A 116 -7.61 -18.80 14.38
CA ASP A 116 -7.43 -20.24 14.18
C ASP A 116 -5.97 -20.65 14.35
N MET A 117 -5.03 -19.82 13.91
CA MET A 117 -3.60 -20.08 14.08
C MET A 117 -3.16 -20.06 15.53
N THR A 118 -3.79 -19.21 16.35
CA THR A 118 -3.47 -19.11 17.78
C THR A 118 -4.21 -20.12 18.62
N GLY A 119 -5.39 -20.57 18.18
CA GLY A 119 -6.24 -21.49 18.91
C GLY A 119 -6.02 -22.97 18.59
N SER A 120 -5.37 -23.29 17.47
CA SER A 120 -5.10 -24.67 17.04
C SER A 120 -3.73 -24.76 16.44
N ALA A 121 -3.33 -25.94 15.97
CA ALA A 121 -2.02 -26.13 15.35
C ALA A 121 -1.91 -25.22 14.11
N ALA A 122 -1.07 -24.21 14.18
CA ALA A 122 -0.83 -23.25 13.11
C ALA A 122 -0.28 -23.90 11.85
N SER A 123 0.04 -25.16 11.89
CA SER A 123 0.59 -25.94 10.79
C SER A 123 -0.38 -26.18 9.64
N ASP A 124 -1.64 -25.81 9.78
CA ASP A 124 -2.68 -26.07 8.78
C ASP A 124 -2.83 -24.99 7.72
N LEU A 125 -1.94 -24.03 7.72
CA LEU A 125 -1.96 -22.94 6.73
C LEU A 125 -0.98 -23.18 5.61
#